data_0831fc6796e8cc78b2f975bf780f8099
#
_entry.id   0831fc6796e8cc78b2f975bf780f8099
#
_cell.length_a   1.000
_cell.length_b   1.000
_cell.length_c   1.000
_cell.angle_alpha   90.00
_cell.angle_beta   90.00
_cell.angle_gamma   90.00
#
_symmetry.space_group_name_H-M   'P 1'
#
loop_
_entity.id
_entity.type
_entity.pdbx_description
1 polymer ?
#
loop_
_entity_poly.entity_id
_entity_poly.type
_entity_poly.pdbx_seq_one_letter_code
_entity_poly.pdbx_strand_id
1 'polypeptide(L)'
;MPENRFRDTSLDFDERVSALLAELTTEEKLGLLTTHMNAVPRLGIKEFWIGAEVARGLVCRDSQGEYPSTVFPEPFGLAATFDTGVMKRMGEVTGVENRIYTTTLPALYDKMEKDPDAVAMFNH
;
A
#
# COMPACT_ATOMS: atom_id res chain seq x y z
N MET A 1 -14.16 28.33 4.07
CA MET A 1 -14.38 27.06 4.80
C MET A 1 -13.15 26.76 5.61
N PRO A 2 -13.22 26.11 6.77
CA PRO A 2 -12.01 25.79 7.51
C PRO A 2 -11.11 24.90 6.64
N GLU A 3 -9.89 25.32 6.49
CA GLU A 3 -8.84 24.64 5.71
C GLU A 3 -8.61 23.24 6.29
N ASN A 4 -8.56 22.22 5.43
CA ASN A 4 -8.34 20.82 5.80
C ASN A 4 -9.47 20.10 6.56
N ARG A 5 -10.73 20.45 6.33
CA ARG A 5 -11.86 19.73 6.95
C ARG A 5 -11.84 18.21 6.69
N PHE A 6 -11.29 17.77 5.57
CA PHE A 6 -11.15 16.35 5.24
C PHE A 6 -10.22 15.59 6.22
N ARG A 7 -9.39 16.30 7.01
CA ARG A 7 -8.51 15.72 8.04
C ARG A 7 -9.17 15.63 9.41
N ASP A 8 -10.33 16.23 9.60
CA ASP A 8 -11.05 16.18 10.86
C ASP A 8 -11.65 14.80 11.08
N THR A 9 -11.06 14.02 11.98
CA THR A 9 -11.48 12.66 12.29
C THR A 9 -12.76 12.58 13.13
N SER A 10 -13.29 13.71 13.60
CA SER A 10 -14.58 13.77 14.27
C SER A 10 -15.76 13.76 13.29
N LEU A 11 -15.50 14.06 12.01
CA LEU A 11 -16.49 13.98 10.93
C LEU A 11 -16.62 12.55 10.41
N ASP A 12 -17.79 12.22 9.89
CA ASP A 12 -17.96 10.93 9.23
C ASP A 12 -17.14 10.83 7.93
N PHE A 13 -17.04 9.61 7.42
CA PHE A 13 -16.21 9.32 6.24
C PHE A 13 -16.69 10.08 5.00
N ASP A 14 -18.01 10.11 4.75
CA ASP A 14 -18.58 10.72 3.54
C ASP A 14 -18.46 12.25 3.58
N GLU A 15 -18.59 12.86 4.74
CA GLU A 15 -18.34 14.29 4.93
C GLU A 15 -16.88 14.64 4.64
N ARG A 16 -15.94 13.83 5.09
CA ARG A 16 -14.50 14.02 4.84
C ARG A 16 -14.16 13.84 3.37
N VAL A 17 -14.71 12.83 2.71
CA VAL A 17 -14.54 12.61 1.26
C VAL A 17 -15.09 13.80 0.48
N SER A 18 -16.29 14.26 0.82
CA SER A 18 -16.94 15.42 0.17
C SER A 18 -16.11 16.69 0.33
N ALA A 19 -15.56 16.91 1.53
CA ALA A 19 -14.67 18.05 1.80
C ALA A 19 -13.38 17.99 0.96
N LEU A 20 -12.76 16.80 0.85
CA LEU A 20 -11.57 16.61 0.01
C LEU A 20 -11.87 16.85 -1.45
N LEU A 21 -12.96 16.28 -1.97
CA LEU A 21 -13.37 16.45 -3.36
C LEU A 21 -13.67 17.91 -3.72
N ALA A 22 -14.15 18.70 -2.77
CA ALA A 22 -14.39 20.12 -2.97
C ALA A 22 -13.09 20.94 -3.09
N GLU A 23 -12.02 20.50 -2.46
CA GLU A 23 -10.72 21.16 -2.49
C GLU A 23 -9.85 20.77 -3.70
N LEU A 24 -10.09 19.59 -4.30
CA LEU A 24 -9.31 19.10 -5.44
C LEU A 24 -9.70 19.80 -6.75
N THR A 25 -8.71 20.18 -7.55
CA THR A 25 -8.91 20.60 -8.93
C THR A 25 -9.32 19.43 -9.82
N THR A 26 -9.77 19.71 -11.04
CA THR A 26 -10.12 18.66 -12.00
C THR A 26 -8.90 17.81 -12.38
N GLU A 27 -7.76 18.44 -12.59
CA GLU A 27 -6.49 17.78 -12.93
C GLU A 27 -6.03 16.86 -11.78
N GLU A 28 -6.13 17.32 -10.54
CA GLU A 28 -5.80 16.52 -9.37
C GLU A 28 -6.73 15.33 -9.23
N LYS A 29 -8.05 15.51 -9.44
CA LYS A 29 -9.02 14.41 -9.46
C LYS A 29 -8.68 13.37 -10.53
N LEU A 30 -8.32 13.81 -11.75
CA LEU A 30 -7.91 12.91 -12.81
C LEU A 30 -6.63 12.13 -12.44
N GLY A 31 -5.67 12.78 -11.78
CA GLY A 31 -4.45 12.13 -11.29
C GLY A 31 -4.68 11.08 -10.19
N LEU A 32 -5.84 11.11 -9.54
CA LEU A 32 -6.23 10.11 -8.53
C LEU A 32 -7.02 8.92 -9.12
N LEU A 33 -7.31 8.90 -10.41
CA LEU A 33 -8.08 7.82 -11.06
C LEU A 33 -7.22 6.67 -11.59
N THR A 34 -5.92 6.74 -11.44
CA THR A 34 -4.99 5.72 -11.90
C THR A 34 -4.52 4.83 -10.74
N THR A 35 -3.93 3.66 -11.05
CA THR A 35 -3.34 2.78 -10.04
C THR A 35 -2.17 3.42 -9.29
N HIS A 36 -1.45 4.34 -9.94
CA HIS A 36 -0.50 5.24 -9.31
C HIS A 36 -1.15 6.60 -9.13
N MET A 37 -1.68 6.85 -7.94
CA MET A 37 -2.29 8.12 -7.61
C MET A 37 -1.24 9.19 -7.34
N ASN A 38 -1.32 10.29 -8.08
CA ASN A 38 -0.38 11.40 -7.93
C ASN A 38 -0.47 12.06 -6.56
N ALA A 39 0.66 12.56 -6.08
CA ALA A 39 0.67 13.40 -4.88
C ALA A 39 -0.12 14.71 -5.12
N VAL A 40 -0.73 15.24 -4.06
CA VAL A 40 -1.30 16.60 -4.03
C VAL A 40 -0.60 17.38 -2.91
N PRO A 41 0.62 17.90 -3.17
CA PRO A 41 1.48 18.48 -2.13
C PRO A 41 0.84 19.65 -1.39
N ARG A 42 0.06 20.50 -2.07
CA ARG A 42 -0.63 21.64 -1.44
C ARG A 42 -1.65 21.21 -0.37
N LEU A 43 -2.17 19.99 -0.45
CA LEU A 43 -3.06 19.38 0.54
C LEU A 43 -2.31 18.42 1.48
N GLY A 44 -0.99 18.28 1.33
CA GLY A 44 -0.18 17.34 2.10
C GLY A 44 -0.54 15.87 1.82
N ILE A 45 -1.06 15.57 0.64
CA ILE A 45 -1.37 14.21 0.20
C ILE A 45 -0.15 13.69 -0.58
N LYS A 46 0.38 12.56 -0.12
CA LYS A 46 1.48 11.85 -0.79
C LYS A 46 0.94 11.02 -1.95
N GLU A 47 1.80 10.68 -2.89
CA GLU A 47 1.49 9.68 -3.89
C GLU A 47 1.14 8.34 -3.24
N PHE A 48 0.32 7.57 -3.92
CA PHE A 48 -0.13 6.28 -3.42
C PHE A 48 -0.33 5.29 -4.57
N TRP A 49 0.14 4.07 -4.38
CA TRP A 49 -0.10 2.97 -5.31
C TRP A 49 -1.26 2.12 -4.82
N ILE A 50 -2.28 1.98 -5.68
CA ILE A 50 -3.35 1.01 -5.46
C ILE A 50 -2.99 -0.26 -6.19
N GLY A 51 -2.98 -1.36 -5.45
CA GLY A 51 -2.85 -2.68 -6.02
C GLY A 51 -1.43 -3.23 -5.98
N ALA A 52 -1.35 -4.40 -5.40
CA ALA A 52 -0.33 -5.39 -5.66
C ALA A 52 -1.04 -6.63 -6.22
N GLU A 53 -0.39 -7.36 -7.09
CA GLU A 53 -0.90 -8.65 -7.52
C GLU A 53 -0.63 -9.67 -6.41
N VAL A 54 -1.69 -10.32 -5.92
CA VAL A 54 -1.61 -11.23 -4.77
C VAL A 54 -2.34 -12.55 -5.02
N ALA A 55 -2.82 -12.79 -6.22
CA ALA A 55 -3.67 -13.95 -6.53
C ALA A 55 -2.98 -15.29 -6.27
N ARG A 56 -1.67 -15.36 -6.49
CA ARG A 56 -0.84 -16.56 -6.25
C ARG A 56 0.26 -16.33 -5.22
N GLY A 57 0.14 -15.33 -4.41
CA GLY A 57 1.17 -14.76 -3.56
C GLY A 57 1.54 -13.37 -4.04
N LEU A 58 2.28 -12.64 -3.22
CA LEU A 58 2.65 -11.27 -3.51
C LEU A 58 3.64 -11.21 -4.67
N VAL A 59 3.30 -10.44 -5.70
CA VAL A 59 4.25 -10.03 -6.74
C VAL A 59 4.77 -8.65 -6.38
N CYS A 60 5.96 -8.59 -5.82
CA CYS A 60 6.62 -7.35 -5.46
C CYS A 60 7.89 -7.18 -6.29
N ARG A 61 7.91 -6.10 -7.07
CA ARG A 61 9.05 -5.70 -7.91
C ARG A 61 9.31 -4.23 -7.70
N ASP A 62 10.57 -3.89 -7.58
CA ASP A 62 11.02 -2.51 -7.59
C ASP A 62 12.31 -2.36 -8.41
N SER A 63 12.96 -1.22 -8.31
CA SER A 63 14.23 -0.95 -8.98
C SER A 63 15.38 -1.86 -8.52
N GLN A 64 15.24 -2.53 -7.39
CA GLN A 64 16.22 -3.45 -6.82
C GLN A 64 16.00 -4.91 -7.27
N GLY A 65 14.86 -5.21 -7.89
CA GLY A 65 14.54 -6.54 -8.43
C GLY A 65 13.24 -7.14 -7.90
N GLU A 66 13.14 -8.47 -7.97
CA GLU A 66 12.03 -9.23 -7.43
C GLU A 66 12.37 -9.72 -6.01
N TYR A 67 11.44 -9.53 -5.09
CA TYR A 67 11.57 -10.06 -3.74
C TYR A 67 10.92 -11.44 -3.63
N PRO A 68 11.56 -12.39 -2.91
CA PRO A 68 10.97 -13.70 -2.68
C PRO A 68 9.68 -13.58 -1.86
N SER A 69 8.64 -14.24 -2.30
CA SER A 69 7.35 -14.31 -1.62
C SER A 69 6.83 -15.74 -1.58
N THR A 70 5.87 -16.02 -0.71
CA THR A 70 5.20 -17.31 -0.69
C THR A 70 4.33 -17.46 -1.94
N VAL A 71 4.57 -18.53 -2.69
CA VAL A 71 3.77 -18.86 -3.88
C VAL A 71 2.70 -19.87 -3.51
N PHE A 72 1.46 -19.55 -3.87
CA PHE A 72 0.28 -20.39 -3.66
C PHE A 72 -0.23 -20.98 -4.98
N PRO A 73 -1.01 -22.07 -4.92
CA PRO A 73 -1.76 -22.55 -6.09
C PRO A 73 -2.70 -21.48 -6.64
N GLU A 74 -3.11 -21.65 -7.89
CA GLU A 74 -4.10 -20.76 -8.51
C GLU A 74 -5.37 -20.65 -7.67
N PRO A 75 -5.97 -19.45 -7.53
CA PRO A 75 -7.19 -19.23 -6.75
C PRO A 75 -8.33 -20.15 -7.16
N PHE A 76 -8.42 -20.50 -8.45
CA PHE A 76 -9.40 -21.43 -8.96
C PHE A 76 -9.25 -22.83 -8.34
N GLY A 77 -8.03 -23.35 -8.28
CA GLY A 77 -7.73 -24.64 -7.64
C GLY A 77 -7.96 -24.60 -6.13
N LEU A 78 -7.60 -23.50 -5.48
CA LEU A 78 -7.84 -23.29 -4.06
C LEU A 78 -9.33 -23.22 -3.74
N ALA A 79 -10.13 -22.54 -4.56
CA ALA A 79 -11.58 -22.46 -4.42
C ALA A 79 -12.23 -23.86 -4.52
N ALA A 80 -11.70 -24.74 -5.38
CA ALA A 80 -12.19 -26.11 -5.54
C ALA A 80 -11.96 -27.01 -4.31
N THR A 81 -11.13 -26.57 -3.34
CA THR A 81 -10.98 -27.29 -2.06
C THR A 81 -12.16 -27.12 -1.14
N PHE A 82 -12.98 -26.08 -1.32
CA PHE A 82 -14.05 -25.65 -0.41
C PHE A 82 -13.59 -25.43 1.04
N ASP A 83 -12.28 -25.25 1.26
CA ASP A 83 -11.68 -25.02 2.58
C ASP A 83 -11.44 -23.52 2.80
N THR A 84 -12.38 -22.88 3.50
CA THR A 84 -12.28 -21.47 3.86
C THR A 84 -11.12 -21.18 4.82
N GLY A 85 -10.70 -22.17 5.60
CA GLY A 85 -9.55 -22.04 6.52
C GLY A 85 -8.23 -21.92 5.75
N VAL A 86 -8.06 -22.67 4.66
CA VAL A 86 -6.90 -22.53 3.77
C VAL A 86 -6.87 -21.15 3.15
N MET A 87 -8.02 -20.68 2.63
CA MET A 87 -8.11 -19.33 2.03
C MET A 87 -7.78 -18.23 3.02
N LYS A 88 -8.26 -18.36 4.26
CA LYS A 88 -7.95 -17.39 5.32
C LYS A 88 -6.45 -17.35 5.63
N ARG A 89 -5.81 -18.50 5.80
CA ARG A 89 -4.36 -18.58 6.05
C ARG A 89 -3.53 -18.00 4.91
N MET A 90 -3.93 -18.28 3.66
CA MET A 90 -3.29 -17.65 2.50
C MET A 90 -3.38 -16.12 2.56
N GLY A 91 -4.57 -15.59 2.84
CA GLY A 91 -4.77 -14.15 2.99
C GLY A 91 -3.93 -13.54 4.13
N GLU A 92 -3.81 -14.24 5.25
CA GLU A 92 -2.97 -13.81 6.38
C GLU A 92 -1.49 -13.74 5.99
N VAL A 93 -0.93 -14.76 5.35
CA VAL A 93 0.45 -14.77 4.88
C VAL A 93 0.70 -13.65 3.87
N THR A 94 -0.15 -13.57 2.83
CA THR A 94 -0.03 -12.55 1.80
C THR A 94 -0.14 -11.14 2.37
N GLY A 95 -1.04 -10.94 3.34
CA GLY A 95 -1.21 -9.65 4.01
C GLY A 95 0.03 -9.24 4.82
N VAL A 96 0.67 -10.18 5.49
CA VAL A 96 1.93 -9.92 6.22
C VAL A 96 3.06 -9.59 5.26
N GLU A 97 3.25 -10.39 4.20
CA GLU A 97 4.29 -10.16 3.20
C GLU A 97 4.08 -8.81 2.49
N ASN A 98 2.85 -8.50 2.10
CA ASN A 98 2.53 -7.20 1.49
C ASN A 98 2.90 -6.03 2.39
N ARG A 99 2.60 -6.11 3.68
CA ARG A 99 2.98 -5.07 4.65
C ARG A 99 4.49 -4.92 4.78
N ILE A 100 5.22 -6.04 4.81
CA ILE A 100 6.68 -6.02 4.89
C ILE A 100 7.26 -5.30 3.66
N TYR A 101 6.87 -5.71 2.46
CA TYR A 101 7.46 -5.19 1.23
C TYR A 101 7.00 -3.76 0.88
N THR A 102 5.76 -3.39 1.18
CA THR A 102 5.23 -2.08 0.81
C THR A 102 5.45 -1.00 1.87
N THR A 103 5.68 -1.38 3.12
CA THR A 103 5.76 -0.43 4.22
C THR A 103 7.05 -0.56 5.02
N THR A 104 7.42 -1.78 5.43
CA THR A 104 8.53 -2.00 6.37
C THR A 104 9.87 -1.85 5.67
N LEU A 105 10.07 -2.53 4.54
CA LEU A 105 11.33 -2.46 3.82
C LEU A 105 11.65 -1.07 3.27
N PRO A 106 10.74 -0.35 2.60
CA PRO A 106 11.02 1.01 2.17
C PRO A 106 11.40 1.95 3.31
N ALA A 107 10.71 1.86 4.45
CA ALA A 107 11.06 2.65 5.63
C ALA A 107 12.42 2.27 6.22
N LEU A 108 12.78 0.99 6.15
CA LEU A 108 14.09 0.50 6.60
C LEU A 108 15.20 0.98 5.68
N TYR A 109 15.03 0.88 4.35
CA TYR A 109 16.01 1.39 3.38
C TYR A 109 16.23 2.89 3.51
N ASP A 110 15.17 3.69 3.64
CA ASP A 110 15.26 5.13 3.88
C ASP A 110 16.06 5.45 5.17
N LYS A 111 15.85 4.65 6.22
CA LYS A 111 16.62 4.79 7.46
C LYS A 111 18.09 4.41 7.28
N MET A 112 18.36 3.31 6.57
CA MET A 112 19.74 2.86 6.30
C MET A 112 20.50 3.85 5.43
N GLU A 113 19.85 4.48 4.44
CA GLU A 113 20.44 5.50 3.60
C GLU A 113 20.83 6.76 4.40
N LYS A 114 20.04 7.11 5.41
CA LYS A 114 20.26 8.28 6.27
C LYS A 114 21.20 8.03 7.45
N ASP A 115 21.38 6.77 7.84
CA ASP A 115 22.18 6.35 8.99
C ASP A 115 23.07 5.17 8.62
N PRO A 116 24.34 5.41 8.23
CA PRO A 116 25.29 4.35 7.88
C PRO A 116 25.50 3.33 9.00
N ASP A 117 25.32 3.70 10.27
CA ASP A 117 25.49 2.79 11.41
C ASP A 117 24.33 1.79 11.50
N ALA A 118 23.16 2.14 10.95
CA ALA A 118 22.04 1.22 10.85
C ALA A 118 22.34 0.00 9.95
N VAL A 119 23.22 0.15 8.96
CA VAL A 119 23.66 -0.94 8.06
C VAL A 119 24.44 -2.01 8.83
N ALA A 120 25.26 -1.60 9.81
CA ALA A 120 26.08 -2.52 10.59
C ALA A 120 25.24 -3.49 11.44
N MET A 121 24.01 -3.14 11.80
CA MET A 121 23.11 -3.99 12.60
C MET A 121 22.53 -5.18 11.82
N PHE A 122 22.58 -5.16 10.47
CA PHE A 122 22.03 -6.23 9.62
C PHE A 122 23.09 -7.17 9.02
N ASN A 123 24.36 -6.91 9.26
CA ASN A 123 25.47 -7.73 8.75
C ASN A 123 25.97 -8.78 9.77
N HIS A 124 25.15 -9.13 10.77
CA HIS A 124 25.46 -10.16 11.78
C HIS A 124 24.49 -11.34 11.72
#